data_a8116b4133db6a1001431664e68380bc
#
_entry.id   a8116b4133db6a1001431664e68380bc
#
_cell.length_a   1.000
_cell.length_b   1.000
_cell.length_c   1.000
_cell.angle_alpha   90.00
_cell.angle_beta   90.00
_cell.angle_gamma   90.00
#
_symmetry.space_group_name_H-M   'P 1'
#
loop_
_entity.id
_entity.type
_entity.pdbx_description
1 polymer ?
#
loop_
_entity_poly.entity_id
_entity_poly.type
_entity_poly.pdbx_seq_one_letter_code
_entity_poly.pdbx_strand_id
1 'polypeptide(L)'
;KSALRRGVAAAVIAGIVVSSGIPAYAARWDIADGDITVRADDEGTNRVTQGEKEEVEDTDTVITGESEEHTVIIDTSGGDVDVTFDDLKIDVSGKAEVDGSGDSPVDAGKAAVTVQGDHDATIELDGKNELKSGGYNAGLEKNDERFEEGEPSGTLTIKDDKGKDGSLTAEGGDGGGAGIGGGKESTGSNITIRGGTIEAVGGSSAA
;
A
#
# COMPACT_ATOMS: atom_id res chain seq x y z
N LYS A 1 3.11 46.44 29.56
CA LYS A 1 4.06 45.31 29.46
C LYS A 1 3.32 44.15 28.84
N SER A 2 3.35 44.03 27.52
CA SER A 2 2.72 42.96 26.76
C SER A 2 3.71 41.81 26.58
N ALA A 3 3.38 40.65 27.06
CA ALA A 3 4.13 39.42 26.85
C ALA A 3 3.70 38.82 25.50
N LEU A 4 4.63 38.86 24.54
CA LEU A 4 4.50 38.26 23.23
C LEU A 4 4.66 36.75 23.37
N ARG A 5 3.56 36.00 23.22
CA ARG A 5 3.61 34.52 23.12
C ARG A 5 4.13 34.19 21.72
N ARG A 6 5.35 33.74 21.64
CA ARG A 6 5.91 33.12 20.44
C ARG A 6 5.34 31.71 20.32
N GLY A 7 4.40 31.54 19.41
CA GLY A 7 4.03 30.22 18.90
C GLY A 7 5.16 29.72 18.00
N VAL A 8 5.77 28.61 18.37
CA VAL A 8 6.68 27.88 17.48
C VAL A 8 5.79 27.04 16.56
N ALA A 9 5.60 27.52 15.35
CA ALA A 9 5.10 26.67 14.27
C ALA A 9 6.28 25.80 13.84
N ALA A 10 6.25 24.53 14.14
CA ALA A 10 7.14 23.55 13.52
C ALA A 10 6.68 23.39 12.07
N ALA A 11 7.28 24.13 11.16
CA ALA A 11 7.17 23.83 9.74
C ALA A 11 8.05 22.60 9.48
N VAL A 12 7.41 21.46 9.27
CA VAL A 12 8.08 20.32 8.65
C VAL A 12 8.30 20.70 7.19
N ILE A 13 9.48 21.19 6.89
CA ILE A 13 9.91 21.40 5.52
C ILE A 13 10.39 20.04 5.02
N ALA A 14 9.52 19.30 4.36
CA ALA A 14 9.95 18.25 3.46
C ALA A 14 10.60 18.93 2.24
N GLY A 15 11.85 19.35 2.40
CA GLY A 15 12.65 19.91 1.33
C GLY A 15 13.24 18.79 0.51
N ILE A 16 12.63 18.46 -0.61
CA ILE A 16 13.26 17.61 -1.63
C ILE A 16 14.34 18.48 -2.29
N VAL A 17 15.60 18.20 -1.97
CA VAL A 17 16.74 18.73 -2.72
C VAL A 17 17.17 17.65 -3.71
N VAL A 18 16.73 17.77 -4.94
CA VAL A 18 17.30 16.99 -6.05
C VAL A 18 18.67 17.56 -6.34
N SER A 19 19.72 16.93 -5.85
CA SER A 19 21.08 17.17 -6.36
C SER A 19 21.75 15.81 -6.58
N SER A 20 22.22 15.60 -7.79
CA SER A 20 23.03 14.46 -8.19
C SER A 20 24.18 14.22 -7.19
N GLY A 21 24.11 13.13 -6.42
CA GLY A 21 25.19 12.72 -5.52
C GLY A 21 24.86 12.72 -4.02
N ILE A 22 23.57 12.79 -3.63
CA ILE A 22 23.17 12.60 -2.23
C ILE A 22 22.87 11.11 -2.02
N PRO A 23 23.38 10.48 -0.95
CA PRO A 23 22.98 9.11 -0.63
C PRO A 23 21.47 9.03 -0.42
N ALA A 24 20.85 7.98 -0.94
CA ALA A 24 19.45 7.68 -0.72
C ALA A 24 19.16 7.67 0.80
N TYR A 25 18.13 8.38 1.21
CA TYR A 25 17.71 8.45 2.60
C TYR A 25 16.48 7.58 2.80
N ALA A 26 16.42 6.88 3.92
CA ALA A 26 15.17 6.32 4.42
C ALA A 26 14.13 7.44 4.57
N ALA A 27 13.06 7.37 3.83
CA ALA A 27 11.99 8.36 3.88
C ALA A 27 10.71 7.77 4.51
N ARG A 28 10.00 8.62 5.23
CA ARG A 28 8.64 8.30 5.70
C ARG A 28 7.64 8.97 4.76
N TRP A 29 6.78 8.16 4.19
CA TRP A 29 5.77 8.56 3.23
C TRP A 29 4.40 8.56 3.91
N ASP A 30 3.86 9.73 4.19
CA ASP A 30 2.55 9.86 4.79
C ASP A 30 1.46 9.74 3.71
N ILE A 31 0.62 8.71 3.81
CA ILE A 31 -0.44 8.45 2.83
C ILE A 31 -1.45 9.60 2.73
N ALA A 32 -1.55 10.47 3.72
CA ALA A 32 -2.41 11.64 3.67
C ALA A 32 -1.99 12.66 2.59
N ASP A 33 -0.72 12.62 2.15
CA ASP A 33 -0.15 13.55 1.17
C ASP A 33 -0.43 13.16 -0.30
N GLY A 34 -1.01 11.98 -0.59
CA GLY A 34 -1.33 11.52 -1.94
C GLY A 34 -1.11 10.02 -2.14
N ASP A 35 -1.63 9.49 -3.25
CA ASP A 35 -1.39 8.10 -3.65
C ASP A 35 0.11 7.80 -3.73
N ILE A 36 0.51 6.62 -3.26
CA ILE A 36 1.90 6.20 -3.23
C ILE A 36 2.10 5.04 -4.20
N THR A 37 3.10 5.14 -5.06
CA THR A 37 3.58 4.03 -5.88
C THR A 37 5.05 3.76 -5.54
N VAL A 38 5.34 2.52 -5.15
CA VAL A 38 6.70 2.04 -4.91
C VAL A 38 7.05 1.01 -5.97
N ARG A 39 8.16 1.24 -6.67
CA ARG A 39 8.70 0.26 -7.63
C ARG A 39 10.20 0.08 -7.39
N ALA A 40 10.76 -1.06 -7.79
CA ALA A 40 12.21 -1.22 -7.81
C ALA A 40 12.79 -0.73 -9.14
N ASP A 41 14.00 -0.21 -9.10
CA ASP A 41 14.81 0.00 -10.30
C ASP A 41 15.65 -1.25 -10.63
N ASP A 42 16.38 -1.21 -11.75
CA ASP A 42 17.24 -2.31 -12.22
C ASP A 42 18.36 -2.70 -11.22
N GLU A 43 18.62 -1.87 -10.20
CA GLU A 43 19.61 -2.09 -9.15
C GLU A 43 18.97 -2.63 -7.85
N GLY A 44 17.63 -2.76 -7.83
CA GLY A 44 16.87 -3.24 -6.68
C GLY A 44 16.65 -2.17 -5.60
N THR A 45 16.78 -0.90 -5.96
CA THR A 45 16.47 0.22 -5.07
C THR A 45 15.05 0.69 -5.29
N ASN A 46 14.32 0.98 -4.22
CA ASN A 46 12.98 1.51 -4.36
C ASN A 46 12.98 2.90 -5.00
N ARG A 47 12.02 3.10 -5.88
CA ARG A 47 11.63 4.37 -6.49
C ARG A 47 10.22 4.69 -6.04
N VAL A 48 10.04 5.81 -5.35
CA VAL A 48 8.74 6.18 -4.78
C VAL A 48 8.20 7.43 -5.45
N THR A 49 6.95 7.34 -5.87
CA THR A 49 6.16 8.48 -6.36
C THR A 49 5.01 8.71 -5.39
N GLN A 50 4.73 9.98 -5.04
CA GLN A 50 3.60 10.34 -4.21
C GLN A 50 2.82 11.50 -4.81
N GLY A 51 1.54 11.27 -5.14
CA GLY A 51 0.69 12.24 -5.81
C GLY A 51 1.32 12.73 -7.12
N GLU A 52 1.45 14.04 -7.28
CA GLU A 52 2.06 14.67 -8.46
C GLU A 52 3.57 14.93 -8.31
N LYS A 53 4.20 14.44 -7.23
CA LYS A 53 5.63 14.63 -7.00
C LYS A 53 6.44 13.77 -7.96
N GLU A 54 7.65 14.23 -8.30
CA GLU A 54 8.60 13.44 -9.08
C GLU A 54 9.06 12.20 -8.30
N GLU A 55 9.40 11.15 -9.03
CA GLU A 55 9.93 9.90 -8.49
C GLU A 55 11.24 10.12 -7.73
N VAL A 56 11.35 9.55 -6.53
CA VAL A 56 12.49 9.70 -5.62
C VAL A 56 13.05 8.32 -5.26
N GLU A 57 14.37 8.22 -5.26
CA GLU A 57 15.09 7.05 -4.77
C GLU A 57 14.98 6.96 -3.24
N ASP A 58 14.65 5.76 -2.72
CA ASP A 58 14.49 5.49 -1.29
C ASP A 58 15.00 4.10 -0.94
N THR A 59 15.91 4.02 -0.01
CA THR A 59 16.58 2.76 0.40
C THR A 59 15.93 2.06 1.59
N ASP A 60 14.99 2.70 2.29
CA ASP A 60 14.26 2.12 3.43
C ASP A 60 12.88 2.78 3.50
N THR A 61 12.01 2.33 2.61
CA THR A 61 10.70 2.93 2.38
C THR A 61 9.74 2.61 3.52
N VAL A 62 9.35 3.63 4.27
CA VAL A 62 8.36 3.53 5.34
C VAL A 62 7.08 4.28 4.94
N ILE A 63 5.96 3.57 4.89
CA ILE A 63 4.65 4.13 4.57
C ILE A 63 3.83 4.21 5.85
N THR A 64 3.24 5.36 6.13
CA THR A 64 2.57 5.67 7.39
C THR A 64 1.35 6.57 7.18
N GLY A 65 0.63 6.89 8.24
CA GLY A 65 -0.47 7.86 8.23
C GLY A 65 -1.83 7.28 7.92
N GLU A 66 -2.83 8.15 7.77
CA GLU A 66 -4.22 7.78 7.56
C GLU A 66 -4.78 8.42 6.29
N SER A 67 -5.56 7.67 5.50
CA SER A 67 -6.28 8.20 4.35
C SER A 67 -7.59 7.45 4.09
N GLU A 68 -8.61 8.20 3.68
CA GLU A 68 -9.85 7.66 3.11
C GLU A 68 -9.93 7.84 1.59
N GLU A 69 -8.86 8.35 0.96
CA GLU A 69 -8.87 8.71 -0.46
C GLU A 69 -7.72 8.09 -1.26
N HIS A 70 -6.56 7.98 -0.61
CA HIS A 70 -5.31 7.59 -1.25
C HIS A 70 -4.99 6.12 -1.01
N THR A 71 -4.30 5.54 -1.96
CA THR A 71 -3.97 4.11 -2.02
C THR A 71 -2.48 3.89 -2.26
N VAL A 72 -2.02 2.67 -2.01
CA VAL A 72 -0.63 2.28 -2.25
C VAL A 72 -0.56 1.24 -3.36
N ILE A 73 0.37 1.42 -4.29
CA ILE A 73 0.74 0.42 -5.29
C ILE A 73 2.19 0.00 -5.03
N ILE A 74 2.40 -1.29 -4.87
CA ILE A 74 3.70 -1.94 -4.83
C ILE A 74 3.89 -2.64 -6.18
N ASP A 75 4.75 -2.08 -7.02
CA ASP A 75 4.98 -2.55 -8.40
C ASP A 75 6.34 -3.23 -8.51
N THR A 76 6.31 -4.55 -8.57
CA THR A 76 7.50 -5.39 -8.64
C THR A 76 7.91 -5.74 -10.07
N SER A 77 7.38 -5.06 -11.09
CA SER A 77 7.72 -5.35 -12.49
C SER A 77 9.19 -5.07 -12.84
N GLY A 78 9.86 -4.20 -12.09
CA GLY A 78 11.28 -3.85 -12.29
C GLY A 78 12.24 -4.61 -11.38
N GLY A 79 11.75 -5.32 -10.36
CA GLY A 79 12.56 -6.03 -9.37
C GLY A 79 11.86 -6.17 -8.02
N ASP A 80 12.57 -6.74 -7.06
CA ASP A 80 12.04 -6.96 -5.71
C ASP A 80 11.79 -5.62 -4.99
N VAL A 81 10.68 -5.51 -4.28
CA VAL A 81 10.30 -4.31 -3.52
C VAL A 81 10.14 -4.64 -2.04
N ASP A 82 10.87 -3.92 -1.19
CA ASP A 82 10.76 -4.01 0.26
C ASP A 82 10.18 -2.71 0.83
N VAL A 83 9.11 -2.80 1.63
CA VAL A 83 8.48 -1.66 2.31
C VAL A 83 8.18 -1.97 3.77
N THR A 84 8.12 -0.94 4.61
CA THR A 84 7.61 -1.03 5.98
C THR A 84 6.28 -0.29 6.07
N PHE A 85 5.25 -0.93 6.61
CA PHE A 85 4.02 -0.27 7.04
C PHE A 85 4.13 0.05 8.53
N ASP A 86 4.00 1.32 8.89
CA ASP A 86 4.18 1.81 10.25
C ASP A 86 2.97 2.67 10.65
N ASP A 87 2.08 2.11 11.44
CA ASP A 87 0.80 2.72 11.83
C ASP A 87 0.00 3.22 10.60
N LEU A 88 0.02 2.46 9.51
CA LEU A 88 -0.66 2.80 8.26
C LEU A 88 -2.15 2.46 8.34
N LYS A 89 -3.01 3.44 8.02
CA LYS A 89 -4.44 3.22 7.95
C LYS A 89 -5.03 3.76 6.66
N ILE A 90 -5.59 2.88 5.87
CA ILE A 90 -6.28 3.21 4.62
C ILE A 90 -7.70 2.66 4.66
N ASP A 91 -8.71 3.53 4.54
CA ASP A 91 -10.11 3.15 4.45
C ASP A 91 -10.74 3.77 3.20
N VAL A 92 -10.68 3.05 2.09
CA VAL A 92 -11.30 3.45 0.81
C VAL A 92 -12.61 2.69 0.55
N SER A 93 -13.18 2.06 1.56
CA SER A 93 -14.41 1.25 1.46
C SER A 93 -15.63 2.06 1.03
N GLY A 94 -15.67 3.36 1.32
CA GLY A 94 -16.75 4.26 0.92
C GLY A 94 -16.57 4.93 -0.45
N LYS A 95 -15.49 4.66 -1.15
CA LYS A 95 -15.18 5.27 -2.46
C LYS A 95 -15.56 4.31 -3.58
N ALA A 96 -16.78 4.43 -4.06
CA ALA A 96 -17.20 3.79 -5.28
C ALA A 96 -16.77 4.63 -6.48
N GLU A 97 -16.11 4.04 -7.45
CA GLU A 97 -16.03 4.66 -8.78
C GLU A 97 -17.38 4.47 -9.47
N VAL A 98 -18.14 5.54 -9.59
CA VAL A 98 -19.39 5.53 -10.33
C VAL A 98 -19.06 5.45 -11.81
N ASP A 99 -19.12 4.24 -12.39
CA ASP A 99 -19.30 4.17 -13.83
C ASP A 99 -20.71 4.69 -14.16
N GLY A 100 -20.84 5.59 -15.09
CA GLY A 100 -22.11 6.25 -15.41
C GLY A 100 -23.18 5.33 -16.00
N SER A 101 -23.12 4.01 -15.83
CA SER A 101 -24.04 3.02 -16.42
C SER A 101 -25.26 2.68 -15.57
N GLY A 102 -25.30 3.10 -14.31
CA GLY A 102 -26.53 3.12 -13.50
C GLY A 102 -27.17 1.77 -13.14
N ASP A 103 -26.52 0.66 -13.44
CA ASP A 103 -27.13 -0.67 -13.34
C ASP A 103 -26.30 -1.70 -12.52
N SER A 104 -25.31 -1.25 -11.77
CA SER A 104 -24.53 -2.14 -10.91
C SER A 104 -24.81 -1.89 -9.44
N PRO A 105 -25.34 -2.88 -8.70
CA PRO A 105 -25.65 -2.74 -7.28
C PRO A 105 -24.43 -2.70 -6.36
N VAL A 106 -23.21 -2.85 -6.89
CA VAL A 106 -21.95 -2.70 -6.15
C VAL A 106 -21.00 -1.90 -7.04
N ASP A 107 -20.68 -0.69 -6.62
CA ASP A 107 -19.72 0.12 -7.32
C ASP A 107 -18.31 -0.47 -7.13
N ALA A 108 -17.58 -0.66 -8.23
CA ALA A 108 -16.19 -1.08 -8.17
C ALA A 108 -15.38 -0.02 -7.40
N GLY A 109 -14.83 -0.41 -6.27
CA GLY A 109 -14.00 0.47 -5.44
C GLY A 109 -12.53 0.38 -5.83
N LYS A 110 -11.68 0.98 -4.99
CA LYS A 110 -10.22 0.85 -5.08
C LYS A 110 -9.72 -0.16 -4.05
N ALA A 111 -8.63 -0.85 -4.34
CA ALA A 111 -7.87 -1.56 -3.32
C ALA A 111 -7.12 -0.56 -2.44
N ALA A 112 -7.08 -0.79 -1.13
CA ALA A 112 -6.27 0.03 -0.21
C ALA A 112 -4.77 -0.10 -0.55
N VAL A 113 -4.32 -1.34 -0.77
CA VAL A 113 -2.98 -1.65 -1.23
C VAL A 113 -3.05 -2.70 -2.33
N THR A 114 -2.37 -2.43 -3.45
CA THR A 114 -2.21 -3.38 -4.57
C THR A 114 -0.75 -3.78 -4.71
N VAL A 115 -0.49 -5.09 -4.78
CA VAL A 115 0.81 -5.66 -5.13
C VAL A 115 0.70 -6.28 -6.52
N GLN A 116 1.52 -5.81 -7.45
CA GLN A 116 1.54 -6.24 -8.85
C GLN A 116 2.95 -6.49 -9.34
N GLY A 117 3.08 -7.23 -10.45
CA GLY A 117 4.38 -7.57 -11.05
C GLY A 117 4.79 -9.01 -10.76
N ASP A 118 5.96 -9.38 -11.25
CA ASP A 118 6.46 -10.76 -11.33
C ASP A 118 7.66 -11.06 -10.40
N HIS A 119 8.18 -10.03 -9.69
CA HIS A 119 9.22 -10.18 -8.69
C HIS A 119 8.63 -10.20 -7.28
N ASP A 120 9.48 -10.40 -6.27
CA ASP A 120 9.05 -10.54 -4.88
C ASP A 120 8.73 -9.18 -4.24
N ALA A 121 7.72 -9.16 -3.37
CA ALA A 121 7.40 -8.04 -2.50
C ALA A 121 7.53 -8.45 -1.04
N THR A 122 8.17 -7.61 -0.22
CA THR A 122 8.21 -7.80 1.24
C THR A 122 7.54 -6.61 1.93
N ILE A 123 6.60 -6.90 2.82
CA ILE A 123 6.00 -5.93 3.72
C ILE A 123 6.44 -6.26 5.14
N GLU A 124 7.25 -5.40 5.73
CA GLU A 124 7.55 -5.39 7.16
C GLU A 124 6.45 -4.64 7.89
N LEU A 125 5.92 -5.21 8.97
CA LEU A 125 4.91 -4.57 9.80
C LEU A 125 5.56 -3.90 11.01
N ASP A 126 5.20 -2.66 11.28
CA ASP A 126 5.50 -1.93 12.50
C ASP A 126 4.21 -1.26 12.99
N GLY A 127 3.96 -1.32 14.29
CA GLY A 127 2.73 -0.77 14.88
C GLY A 127 1.43 -1.42 14.37
N LYS A 128 0.38 -0.63 14.30
CA LYS A 128 -0.97 -1.10 13.97
C LYS A 128 -1.41 -0.64 12.58
N ASN A 129 -1.50 -1.59 11.64
CA ASN A 129 -1.88 -1.31 10.26
C ASN A 129 -3.31 -1.78 9.97
N GLU A 130 -4.10 -0.94 9.31
CA GLU A 130 -5.49 -1.21 8.94
C GLU A 130 -5.73 -0.88 7.47
N LEU A 131 -6.21 -1.85 6.69
CA LEU A 131 -6.50 -1.71 5.27
C LEU A 131 -7.93 -2.11 5.00
N LYS A 132 -8.75 -1.19 4.47
CA LYS A 132 -10.12 -1.46 4.04
C LYS A 132 -10.30 -1.02 2.60
N SER A 133 -10.68 -1.96 1.77
CA SER A 133 -10.85 -1.74 0.34
C SER A 133 -12.29 -1.51 -0.05
N GLY A 134 -12.47 -0.82 -1.15
CA GLY A 134 -13.78 -0.64 -1.80
C GLY A 134 -14.23 -1.91 -2.52
N GLY A 135 -15.48 -1.90 -3.00
CA GLY A 135 -16.13 -3.06 -3.59
C GLY A 135 -15.27 -3.82 -4.59
N TYR A 136 -15.37 -5.14 -4.56
CA TYR A 136 -14.68 -6.11 -5.42
C TYR A 136 -13.17 -6.28 -5.19
N ASN A 137 -12.52 -5.43 -4.39
CA ASN A 137 -11.08 -5.48 -4.17
C ASN A 137 -10.72 -6.18 -2.86
N ALA A 138 -9.55 -6.81 -2.82
CA ALA A 138 -9.02 -7.35 -1.58
C ALA A 138 -8.45 -6.23 -0.69
N GLY A 139 -8.47 -6.42 0.64
CA GLY A 139 -7.91 -5.45 1.60
C GLY A 139 -6.43 -5.18 1.35
N LEU A 140 -5.65 -6.26 1.21
CA LEU A 140 -4.31 -6.25 0.60
C LEU A 140 -4.40 -7.11 -0.65
N GLU A 141 -4.41 -6.44 -1.80
CA GLU A 141 -4.68 -7.09 -3.07
C GLU A 141 -3.40 -7.57 -3.75
N LYS A 142 -3.38 -8.85 -4.08
CA LYS A 142 -2.41 -9.47 -4.96
C LYS A 142 -3.16 -10.42 -5.88
N ASN A 143 -3.53 -9.93 -7.04
CA ASN A 143 -4.14 -10.73 -8.07
C ASN A 143 -3.08 -11.62 -8.74
N ASP A 144 -3.41 -12.89 -8.93
CA ASP A 144 -2.62 -13.77 -9.77
C ASP A 144 -2.97 -13.44 -11.23
N GLU A 145 -2.30 -12.46 -11.77
CA GLU A 145 -2.37 -12.18 -13.19
C GLU A 145 -1.60 -13.29 -13.90
N ARG A 146 -2.33 -14.27 -14.40
CA ARG A 146 -1.76 -15.30 -15.26
C ARG A 146 -1.43 -14.67 -16.61
N PHE A 147 -0.30 -13.99 -16.65
CA PHE A 147 0.36 -13.64 -17.89
C PHE A 147 0.92 -14.95 -18.46
N GLU A 148 0.30 -15.44 -19.50
CA GLU A 148 0.69 -16.64 -20.26
C GLU A 148 1.12 -17.86 -19.41
N GLU A 149 0.66 -19.06 -19.76
CA GLU A 149 0.97 -20.28 -19.00
C GLU A 149 2.49 -20.43 -18.83
N GLY A 150 2.98 -20.25 -17.59
CA GLY A 150 4.35 -20.57 -17.22
C GLY A 150 5.19 -19.47 -16.59
N GLU A 151 4.72 -18.21 -16.55
CA GLU A 151 5.46 -17.16 -15.85
C GLU A 151 5.10 -17.18 -14.35
N PRO A 152 6.10 -17.29 -13.45
CA PRO A 152 5.84 -17.27 -12.02
C PRO A 152 5.46 -15.85 -11.58
N SER A 153 4.34 -15.68 -10.90
CA SER A 153 4.10 -14.44 -10.17
C SER A 153 5.02 -14.40 -8.94
N GLY A 154 5.59 -13.23 -8.63
CA GLY A 154 6.43 -13.04 -7.47
C GLY A 154 5.74 -13.39 -6.14
N THR A 155 6.50 -13.57 -5.09
CA THR A 155 6.01 -13.87 -3.75
C THR A 155 5.73 -12.59 -2.97
N LEU A 156 4.55 -12.48 -2.35
CA LEU A 156 4.30 -11.50 -1.30
C LEU A 156 4.66 -12.10 0.05
N THR A 157 5.64 -11.51 0.72
CA THR A 157 6.00 -11.88 2.10
C THR A 157 5.57 -10.79 3.07
N ILE A 158 4.75 -11.14 4.06
CA ILE A 158 4.39 -10.27 5.18
C ILE A 158 5.14 -10.77 6.41
N LYS A 159 5.85 -9.88 7.09
CA LYS A 159 6.69 -10.23 8.24
C LYS A 159 6.68 -9.13 9.31
N ASP A 160 7.19 -9.47 10.50
CA ASP A 160 7.39 -8.59 11.64
C ASP A 160 8.70 -9.00 12.31
N ASP A 161 9.80 -8.59 11.71
CA ASP A 161 11.13 -8.95 12.17
C ASP A 161 11.77 -7.84 13.03
N LYS A 162 11.40 -6.57 12.81
CA LYS A 162 12.06 -5.41 13.40
C LYS A 162 11.54 -5.09 14.81
N GLY A 163 10.23 -4.94 15.01
CA GLY A 163 9.65 -4.53 16.30
C GLY A 163 9.07 -5.69 17.09
N LYS A 164 8.44 -6.65 16.43
CA LYS A 164 7.62 -7.76 16.97
C LYS A 164 6.33 -7.32 17.66
N ASP A 165 5.82 -6.17 17.30
CA ASP A 165 4.54 -5.61 17.71
C ASP A 165 3.66 -5.21 16.51
N GLY A 166 4.12 -5.55 15.32
CA GLY A 166 3.43 -5.29 14.08
C GLY A 166 2.12 -6.08 13.95
N SER A 167 1.08 -5.41 13.48
CA SER A 167 -0.21 -6.03 13.19
C SER A 167 -0.78 -5.50 11.88
N LEU A 168 -1.61 -6.33 11.23
CA LEU A 168 -2.32 -5.97 10.03
C LEU A 168 -3.76 -6.50 10.11
N THR A 169 -4.71 -5.58 10.05
CA THR A 169 -6.11 -5.90 9.77
C THR A 169 -6.39 -5.55 8.32
N ALA A 170 -6.79 -6.51 7.50
CA ALA A 170 -7.10 -6.29 6.09
C ALA A 170 -8.53 -6.76 5.80
N GLU A 171 -9.37 -5.84 5.34
CA GLU A 171 -10.79 -6.06 5.05
C GLU A 171 -11.06 -5.84 3.56
N GLY A 172 -11.53 -6.88 2.89
CA GLY A 172 -11.91 -6.84 1.48
C GLY A 172 -13.26 -6.15 1.29
N GLY A 173 -13.43 -5.51 0.17
CA GLY A 173 -14.68 -4.84 -0.20
C GLY A 173 -15.80 -5.82 -0.53
N ASP A 174 -17.04 -5.35 -0.40
CA ASP A 174 -18.24 -6.11 -0.76
C ASP A 174 -18.19 -6.58 -2.21
N GLY A 175 -18.84 -7.70 -2.48
CA GLY A 175 -18.86 -8.30 -3.81
C GLY A 175 -17.79 -9.37 -4.05
N GLY A 176 -17.03 -9.75 -3.00
CA GLY A 176 -16.16 -10.93 -3.02
C GLY A 176 -14.67 -10.66 -3.00
N GLY A 177 -14.24 -9.49 -2.52
CA GLY A 177 -12.82 -9.23 -2.25
C GLY A 177 -12.30 -10.07 -1.07
N ALA A 178 -11.09 -10.61 -1.16
CA ALA A 178 -10.45 -11.28 -0.03
C ALA A 178 -9.98 -10.26 1.02
N GLY A 179 -9.73 -10.67 2.28
CA GLY A 179 -8.99 -9.81 3.22
C GLY A 179 -7.56 -9.59 2.72
N ILE A 180 -6.86 -10.68 2.44
CA ILE A 180 -5.55 -10.69 1.79
C ILE A 180 -5.62 -11.67 0.63
N GLY A 181 -5.28 -11.27 -0.58
CA GLY A 181 -5.32 -12.14 -1.76
C GLY A 181 -5.91 -11.48 -3.00
N GLY A 182 -6.75 -12.21 -3.74
CA GLY A 182 -7.37 -11.70 -4.96
C GLY A 182 -8.62 -10.87 -4.71
N GLY A 183 -8.89 -9.95 -5.60
CA GLY A 183 -10.19 -9.30 -5.75
C GLY A 183 -11.23 -10.26 -6.35
N LYS A 184 -12.41 -9.72 -6.69
CA LYS A 184 -13.50 -10.49 -7.29
C LYS A 184 -13.02 -11.22 -8.54
N GLU A 185 -13.37 -12.52 -8.63
CA GLU A 185 -13.06 -13.38 -9.77
C GLU A 185 -11.55 -13.55 -10.05
N SER A 186 -10.71 -13.07 -9.12
CA SER A 186 -9.27 -13.24 -9.17
C SER A 186 -8.79 -14.22 -8.10
N THR A 187 -7.68 -14.88 -8.36
CA THR A 187 -7.01 -15.71 -7.36
C THR A 187 -5.79 -14.98 -6.82
N GLY A 188 -5.58 -15.07 -5.50
CA GLY A 188 -4.31 -14.69 -4.90
C GLY A 188 -3.41 -15.90 -4.77
N SER A 189 -2.15 -15.79 -5.14
CA SER A 189 -1.17 -16.85 -5.00
C SER A 189 0.16 -16.36 -4.46
N ASN A 190 1.03 -17.27 -4.05
CA ASN A 190 2.38 -16.98 -3.57
C ASN A 190 2.40 -15.93 -2.43
N ILE A 191 1.50 -16.07 -1.45
CA ILE A 191 1.44 -15.21 -0.27
C ILE A 191 1.98 -15.98 0.93
N THR A 192 2.98 -15.41 1.60
CA THR A 192 3.65 -15.99 2.77
C THR A 192 3.56 -15.02 3.94
N ILE A 193 3.08 -15.50 5.09
CA ILE A 193 3.04 -14.73 6.34
C ILE A 193 4.06 -15.36 7.29
N ARG A 194 5.05 -14.57 7.73
CA ARG A 194 6.15 -15.02 8.60
C ARG A 194 6.12 -14.39 9.98
N GLY A 195 5.31 -13.37 10.22
CA GLY A 195 5.23 -12.68 11.51
C GLY A 195 4.06 -11.72 11.60
N GLY A 196 3.95 -11.08 12.75
CA GLY A 196 2.88 -10.12 13.06
C GLY A 196 1.57 -10.76 13.51
N THR A 197 0.67 -9.93 13.97
CA THR A 197 -0.72 -10.31 14.25
C THR A 197 -1.58 -9.97 13.04
N ILE A 198 -2.11 -10.98 12.36
CA ILE A 198 -2.85 -10.78 11.11
C ILE A 198 -4.33 -11.10 11.31
N GLU A 199 -5.19 -10.18 10.92
CA GLU A 199 -6.62 -10.38 10.78
C GLU A 199 -7.01 -10.08 9.32
N ALA A 200 -7.50 -11.10 8.61
CA ALA A 200 -7.93 -10.98 7.22
C ALA A 200 -9.42 -11.29 7.12
N VAL A 201 -10.21 -10.32 6.70
CA VAL A 201 -11.67 -10.41 6.60
C VAL A 201 -12.08 -10.24 5.13
N GLY A 202 -12.69 -11.25 4.55
CA GLY A 202 -13.24 -11.15 3.20
C GLY A 202 -14.50 -10.29 3.17
N GLY A 203 -14.71 -9.57 2.09
CA GLY A 203 -15.93 -8.81 1.85
C GLY A 203 -17.15 -9.72 1.71
N SER A 204 -18.34 -9.17 1.97
CA SER A 204 -19.57 -9.93 1.81
C SER A 204 -19.81 -10.24 0.32
N SER A 205 -20.26 -11.46 0.01
CA SER A 205 -20.75 -11.76 -1.33
C SER A 205 -22.15 -11.18 -1.49
N ALA A 206 -22.40 -10.43 -2.58
CA ALA A 206 -23.76 -10.04 -2.93
C ALA A 206 -24.59 -11.32 -3.16
N ALA A 207 -25.74 -11.40 -2.46
CA ALA A 207 -26.69 -12.49 -2.59
C ALA A 207 -27.53 -12.35 -3.88
#